data_3f5d479dc970dd24e9f9b87ab80bde81
#
_entry.id   3f5d479dc970dd24e9f9b87ab80bde81
#
_cell.length_a   1.000
_cell.length_b   1.000
_cell.length_c   1.000
_cell.angle_alpha   90.00
_cell.angle_beta   90.00
_cell.angle_gamma   90.00
#
_symmetry.space_group_name_H-M   'P 1'
#
loop_
_entity.id
_entity.type
_entity.pdbx_description
1 polymer ?
#
loop_
_entity_poly.entity_id
_entity_poly.type
_entity_poly.pdbx_seq_one_letter_code
_entity_poly.pdbx_strand_id
1 'polypeptide(L)'
;MMKKMTKAILASFLALMAGGAFADEWSPIGLEWGFGWLPQENTNVYGLRLGLMRGNHTVRGVGISVADVSDLFSSGRTSVTGVNIALAGSTISTEHFAFLVGGAGDDVRVRSGAIVQIGGLGCSVTDGFAVSIAPVATLHEGTTGGQIGGVNFSERGGGGLQIGVCNYARGGWSGLQIGFVNYIEGSWILPLVNWRF
;
A
#
# COMPACT_ATOMS: atom_id res chain seq x y z
N MET A 1 -19.09 -41.43 -4.58
CA MET A 1 -19.66 -40.19 -5.09
C MET A 1 -18.73 -39.00 -4.87
N MET A 2 -18.20 -38.78 -3.68
CA MET A 2 -17.25 -37.68 -3.34
C MET A 2 -16.02 -37.57 -4.26
N LYS A 3 -15.32 -38.70 -4.56
CA LYS A 3 -14.11 -38.66 -5.43
C LYS A 3 -14.38 -38.18 -6.87
N LYS A 4 -15.61 -38.36 -7.39
CA LYS A 4 -15.96 -37.84 -8.73
C LYS A 4 -16.27 -36.35 -8.69
N MET A 5 -16.89 -35.85 -7.62
CA MET A 5 -17.12 -34.40 -7.43
C MET A 5 -15.82 -33.65 -7.25
N THR A 6 -14.88 -34.15 -6.45
CA THR A 6 -13.57 -33.51 -6.25
C THR A 6 -12.78 -33.41 -7.55
N LYS A 7 -12.82 -34.45 -8.40
CA LYS A 7 -12.17 -34.42 -9.71
C LYS A 7 -12.86 -33.45 -10.68
N ALA A 8 -14.19 -33.36 -10.64
CA ALA A 8 -14.93 -32.42 -11.48
C ALA A 8 -14.65 -30.96 -11.06
N ILE A 9 -14.62 -30.68 -9.76
CA ILE A 9 -14.29 -29.35 -9.23
C ILE A 9 -12.85 -28.99 -9.57
N LEU A 10 -11.90 -29.91 -9.40
CA LEU A 10 -10.52 -29.71 -9.75
C LEU A 10 -10.34 -29.53 -11.27
N ALA A 11 -11.03 -30.29 -12.09
CA ALA A 11 -10.99 -30.15 -13.54
C ALA A 11 -11.66 -28.85 -14.02
N SER A 12 -12.75 -28.42 -13.39
CA SER A 12 -13.37 -27.12 -13.67
C SER A 12 -12.48 -25.96 -13.24
N PHE A 13 -11.79 -26.10 -12.10
CA PHE A 13 -10.82 -25.11 -11.63
C PHE A 13 -9.59 -25.04 -12.56
N LEU A 14 -9.05 -26.21 -12.99
CA LEU A 14 -7.99 -26.29 -13.98
C LEU A 14 -8.41 -25.78 -15.37
N ALA A 15 -9.64 -26.04 -15.78
CA ALA A 15 -10.19 -25.53 -17.03
C ALA A 15 -10.43 -24.01 -16.99
N LEU A 16 -10.83 -23.46 -15.84
CA LEU A 16 -10.90 -22.01 -15.60
C LEU A 16 -9.50 -21.39 -15.66
N MET A 17 -8.50 -22.10 -15.12
CA MET A 17 -7.09 -21.69 -15.16
C MET A 17 -6.47 -21.84 -16.54
N ALA A 18 -6.82 -22.88 -17.29
CA ALA A 18 -6.31 -23.16 -18.64
C ALA A 18 -7.05 -22.39 -19.74
N GLY A 19 -8.29 -21.97 -19.49
CA GLY A 19 -9.10 -21.16 -20.42
C GLY A 19 -8.68 -19.70 -20.55
N GLY A 20 -7.62 -19.30 -19.88
CA GLY A 20 -7.07 -17.95 -19.86
C GLY A 20 -6.21 -17.56 -21.07
N ALA A 21 -6.40 -18.19 -22.22
CA ALA A 21 -5.91 -17.66 -23.50
C ALA A 21 -6.87 -16.59 -24.08
N PHE A 22 -7.46 -15.77 -23.21
CA PHE A 22 -8.12 -14.55 -23.64
C PHE A 22 -7.06 -13.46 -23.74
N ALA A 23 -6.81 -13.05 -24.94
CA ALA A 23 -5.87 -12.02 -25.34
C ALA A 23 -6.29 -10.60 -24.89
N ASP A 24 -6.93 -10.46 -23.76
CA ASP A 24 -7.24 -9.19 -23.11
C ASP A 24 -7.29 -9.34 -21.59
N GLU A 25 -6.11 -9.25 -20.98
CA GLU A 25 -5.73 -8.22 -20.04
C GLU A 25 -6.36 -8.28 -18.64
N TRP A 26 -7.30 -9.16 -18.32
CA TRP A 26 -7.81 -9.24 -16.94
C TRP A 26 -8.14 -10.67 -16.50
N SER A 27 -7.95 -10.92 -15.21
CA SER A 27 -8.33 -12.17 -14.56
C SER A 27 -9.07 -11.89 -13.25
N PRO A 28 -10.12 -12.66 -12.90
CA PRO A 28 -10.79 -12.52 -11.61
C PRO A 28 -9.92 -13.02 -10.44
N ILE A 29 -8.96 -13.89 -10.71
CA ILE A 29 -8.07 -14.47 -9.70
C ILE A 29 -6.64 -14.46 -10.22
N GLY A 30 -5.72 -13.96 -9.41
CA GLY A 30 -4.28 -14.03 -9.64
C GLY A 30 -3.61 -14.90 -8.58
N LEU A 31 -2.78 -15.83 -9.01
CA LEU A 31 -1.94 -16.64 -8.14
C LEU A 31 -0.48 -16.46 -8.54
N GLU A 32 0.34 -15.96 -7.64
CA GLU A 32 1.77 -15.80 -7.86
C GLU A 32 2.54 -16.64 -6.85
N TRP A 33 3.32 -17.58 -7.34
CA TRP A 33 4.07 -18.49 -6.51
C TRP A 33 5.49 -18.69 -7.02
N GLY A 34 6.46 -18.16 -6.31
CA GLY A 34 7.88 -18.40 -6.55
C GLY A 34 8.39 -18.04 -7.95
N PHE A 35 8.34 -18.98 -8.87
CA PHE A 35 8.86 -18.85 -10.24
C PHE A 35 7.78 -18.91 -11.33
N GLY A 36 6.51 -18.94 -10.96
CA GLY A 36 5.39 -19.01 -11.89
C GLY A 36 4.26 -18.08 -11.52
N TRP A 37 3.64 -17.52 -12.52
CA TRP A 37 2.45 -16.67 -12.40
C TRP A 37 1.29 -17.19 -13.20
N LEU A 38 0.13 -17.09 -12.61
CA LEU A 38 -1.15 -17.23 -13.28
C LEU A 38 -2.02 -16.06 -12.85
N PRO A 39 -2.46 -15.21 -13.74
CA PRO A 39 -2.18 -15.16 -15.19
C PRO A 39 -0.78 -14.60 -15.53
N GLN A 40 -0.46 -14.51 -16.82
CA GLN A 40 0.83 -14.01 -17.33
C GLN A 40 1.19 -12.63 -16.79
N GLU A 41 2.47 -12.34 -16.77
CA GLU A 41 3.04 -11.02 -16.46
C GLU A 41 2.30 -9.92 -17.22
N ASN A 42 1.93 -8.84 -16.55
CA ASN A 42 1.12 -7.71 -17.02
C ASN A 42 -0.40 -7.93 -17.14
N THR A 43 -0.96 -9.01 -16.62
CA THR A 43 -2.41 -9.18 -16.58
C THR A 43 -3.02 -8.43 -15.38
N ASN A 44 -4.08 -7.69 -15.63
CA ASN A 44 -4.84 -7.02 -14.59
C ASN A 44 -5.68 -8.03 -13.80
N VAL A 45 -5.68 -7.92 -12.47
CA VAL A 45 -6.49 -8.78 -11.60
C VAL A 45 -7.67 -7.98 -11.05
N TYR A 46 -8.88 -8.38 -11.41
CA TYR A 46 -10.11 -7.82 -10.89
C TYR A 46 -10.79 -8.81 -9.94
N GLY A 47 -10.40 -8.80 -8.67
CA GLY A 47 -10.95 -9.72 -7.67
C GLY A 47 -9.94 -10.10 -6.61
N LEU A 48 -9.51 -11.35 -6.58
CA LEU A 48 -8.61 -11.88 -5.56
C LEU A 48 -7.23 -12.18 -6.14
N ARG A 49 -6.18 -11.64 -5.53
CA ARG A 49 -4.79 -11.97 -5.82
C ARG A 49 -4.10 -12.56 -4.59
N LEU A 50 -3.43 -13.69 -4.76
CA LEU A 50 -2.73 -14.40 -3.70
C LEU A 50 -1.29 -14.68 -4.10
N GLY A 51 -0.34 -14.55 -3.16
CA GLY A 51 1.03 -15.01 -3.33
C GLY A 51 2.10 -13.94 -3.18
N LEU A 52 3.17 -14.05 -3.95
CA LEU A 52 4.26 -13.08 -3.99
C LEU A 52 3.98 -12.08 -5.11
N MET A 53 3.80 -10.82 -4.77
CA MET A 53 3.52 -9.79 -5.77
C MET A 53 4.82 -9.33 -6.45
N ARG A 54 4.92 -9.59 -7.74
CA ARG A 54 6.01 -9.13 -8.61
C ARG A 54 5.42 -8.48 -9.87
N GLY A 55 6.07 -7.47 -10.38
CA GLY A 55 5.75 -6.89 -11.69
C GLY A 55 4.70 -5.79 -11.70
N ASN A 56 4.49 -5.25 -12.90
CA ASN A 56 3.60 -4.13 -13.19
C ASN A 56 2.16 -4.59 -13.38
N HIS A 57 1.46 -4.89 -12.33
CA HIS A 57 0.06 -5.31 -12.42
C HIS A 57 -0.89 -4.26 -11.84
N THR A 58 -2.10 -4.24 -12.34
CA THR A 58 -3.21 -3.54 -11.70
C THR A 58 -4.06 -4.54 -10.94
N VAL A 59 -4.19 -4.34 -9.64
CA VAL A 59 -5.09 -5.13 -8.78
C VAL A 59 -6.28 -4.25 -8.39
N ARG A 60 -7.48 -4.68 -8.76
CA ARG A 60 -8.73 -4.06 -8.33
C ARG A 60 -9.51 -5.08 -7.52
N GLY A 61 -9.47 -4.95 -6.18
CA GLY A 61 -10.12 -5.91 -5.30
C GLY A 61 -9.28 -6.19 -4.05
N VAL A 62 -8.99 -7.46 -3.80
CA VAL A 62 -8.24 -7.90 -2.61
C VAL A 62 -6.94 -8.58 -3.00
N GLY A 63 -5.82 -8.03 -2.54
CA GLY A 63 -4.50 -8.65 -2.61
C GLY A 63 -4.11 -9.21 -1.25
N ILE A 64 -3.61 -10.44 -1.21
CA ILE A 64 -3.00 -11.04 -0.03
C ILE A 64 -1.67 -11.63 -0.45
N SER A 65 -0.58 -11.09 0.08
CA SER A 65 0.76 -11.49 -0.32
C SER A 65 1.67 -11.75 0.88
N VAL A 66 2.72 -12.50 0.66
CA VAL A 66 3.84 -12.59 1.63
C VAL A 66 4.62 -11.29 1.61
N ALA A 67 4.94 -10.80 0.41
CA ALA A 67 5.59 -9.51 0.20
C ALA A 67 5.23 -9.00 -1.19
N ASP A 68 5.16 -7.69 -1.35
CA ASP A 68 5.16 -7.03 -2.66
C ASP A 68 6.57 -6.50 -2.93
N VAL A 69 7.24 -7.14 -3.86
CA VAL A 69 8.64 -6.86 -4.21
C VAL A 69 8.77 -6.35 -5.65
N SER A 70 7.74 -5.75 -6.18
CA SER A 70 7.69 -5.28 -7.56
C SER A 70 8.88 -4.37 -7.91
N ASP A 71 9.23 -3.43 -7.05
CA ASP A 71 10.36 -2.51 -7.28
C ASP A 71 11.75 -3.20 -7.30
N LEU A 72 11.88 -4.38 -6.70
CA LEU A 72 13.16 -5.11 -6.68
C LEU A 72 13.42 -5.90 -7.97
N PHE A 73 12.37 -6.26 -8.70
CA PHE A 73 12.45 -7.18 -9.84
C PHE A 73 11.89 -6.61 -11.14
N SER A 74 11.21 -5.48 -11.10
CA SER A 74 10.63 -4.83 -12.28
C SER A 74 10.77 -3.30 -12.21
N SER A 75 10.72 -2.66 -13.36
CA SER A 75 10.81 -1.20 -13.48
C SER A 75 9.53 -0.45 -13.07
N GLY A 76 8.57 -1.10 -12.44
CA GLY A 76 7.31 -0.48 -12.09
C GLY A 76 6.63 -1.06 -10.86
N ARG A 77 5.81 -0.25 -10.24
CA ARG A 77 5.05 -0.59 -9.03
C ARG A 77 3.73 -1.23 -9.37
N THR A 78 3.31 -2.21 -8.59
CA THR A 78 1.95 -2.74 -8.63
C THR A 78 0.96 -1.62 -8.30
N SER A 79 -0.04 -1.44 -9.15
CA SER A 79 -1.15 -0.51 -8.90
C SER A 79 -2.26 -1.24 -8.15
N VAL A 80 -2.66 -0.74 -7.00
CA VAL A 80 -3.72 -1.35 -6.19
C VAL A 80 -4.87 -0.39 -6.00
N THR A 81 -6.07 -0.89 -6.25
CA THR A 81 -7.34 -0.25 -5.91
C THR A 81 -8.17 -1.23 -5.10
N GLY A 82 -8.38 -0.95 -3.82
CA GLY A 82 -9.08 -1.85 -2.91
C GLY A 82 -8.28 -2.18 -1.66
N VAL A 83 -8.16 -3.45 -1.31
CA VAL A 83 -7.48 -3.92 -0.08
C VAL A 83 -6.21 -4.69 -0.45
N ASN A 84 -5.09 -4.36 0.18
CA ASN A 84 -3.87 -5.15 0.07
C ASN A 84 -3.31 -5.49 1.46
N ILE A 85 -3.05 -6.75 1.68
CA ILE A 85 -2.47 -7.29 2.91
C ILE A 85 -1.16 -7.98 2.55
N ALA A 86 -0.04 -7.45 3.03
CA ALA A 86 1.29 -8.01 2.81
C ALA A 86 1.96 -8.36 4.13
N LEU A 87 2.33 -9.62 4.35
CA LEU A 87 2.91 -10.06 5.63
C LEU A 87 4.25 -9.39 5.93
N ALA A 88 5.10 -9.21 4.93
CA ALA A 88 6.39 -8.53 5.11
C ALA A 88 6.32 -7.03 4.81
N GLY A 89 5.43 -6.61 3.93
CA GLY A 89 5.29 -5.22 3.50
C GLY A 89 5.07 -5.10 2.01
N SER A 90 4.76 -3.90 1.54
CA SER A 90 4.43 -3.66 0.15
C SER A 90 5.03 -2.37 -0.40
N THR A 91 5.38 -2.40 -1.68
CA THR A 91 5.77 -1.23 -2.47
C THR A 91 4.80 -1.11 -3.63
N ILE A 92 3.84 -0.23 -3.51
CA ILE A 92 2.73 -0.11 -4.46
C ILE A 92 2.49 1.32 -4.91
N SER A 93 1.70 1.47 -5.97
CA SER A 93 1.07 2.75 -6.30
C SER A 93 -0.45 2.64 -6.28
N THR A 94 -1.14 3.75 -6.13
CA THR A 94 -2.60 3.79 -6.25
C THR A 94 -3.06 5.03 -6.99
N GLU A 95 -4.09 4.88 -7.79
CA GLU A 95 -4.75 5.96 -8.53
C GLU A 95 -6.13 6.29 -7.98
N HIS A 96 -6.65 5.47 -7.09
CA HIS A 96 -7.99 5.62 -6.53
C HIS A 96 -7.92 5.50 -5.00
N PHE A 97 -8.71 4.61 -4.44
CA PHE A 97 -8.69 4.30 -3.01
C PHE A 97 -8.01 2.96 -2.76
N ALA A 98 -7.10 2.93 -1.78
CA ALA A 98 -6.51 1.69 -1.30
C ALA A 98 -6.47 1.64 0.23
N PHE A 99 -6.73 0.46 0.78
CA PHE A 99 -6.52 0.13 2.18
C PHE A 99 -5.41 -0.92 2.27
N LEU A 100 -4.34 -0.62 3.00
CA LEU A 100 -3.14 -1.42 3.04
C LEU A 100 -2.82 -1.86 4.46
N VAL A 101 -2.37 -3.09 4.60
CA VAL A 101 -1.84 -3.62 5.86
C VAL A 101 -0.52 -4.32 5.56
N GLY A 102 0.58 -3.79 6.08
CA GLY A 102 1.91 -4.34 5.92
C GLY A 102 2.51 -4.81 7.25
N GLY A 103 3.05 -6.02 7.30
CA GLY A 103 3.62 -6.57 8.52
C GLY A 103 4.88 -5.83 8.99
N ALA A 104 5.79 -5.49 8.10
CA ALA A 104 6.97 -4.68 8.43
C ALA A 104 6.72 -3.20 8.09
N GLY A 105 6.25 -2.90 6.89
CA GLY A 105 5.98 -1.54 6.47
C GLY A 105 5.54 -1.47 5.01
N ASP A 106 5.00 -0.33 4.64
CA ASP A 106 4.53 -0.07 3.29
C ASP A 106 5.16 1.20 2.75
N ASP A 107 5.59 1.17 1.49
CA ASP A 107 6.00 2.34 0.72
C ASP A 107 5.03 2.54 -0.45
N VAL A 108 4.33 3.65 -0.44
CA VAL A 108 3.23 3.89 -1.38
C VAL A 108 3.36 5.22 -2.09
N ARG A 109 3.16 5.19 -3.40
CA ARG A 109 2.96 6.39 -4.20
C ARG A 109 1.48 6.55 -4.54
N VAL A 110 0.90 7.66 -4.12
CA VAL A 110 -0.48 8.02 -4.47
C VAL A 110 -0.46 8.93 -5.69
N ARG A 111 -0.89 8.44 -6.84
CA ARG A 111 -0.96 9.25 -8.08
C ARG A 111 -2.20 10.14 -8.08
N SER A 112 -3.30 9.59 -7.65
CA SER A 112 -4.56 10.30 -7.42
C SER A 112 -5.41 9.50 -6.43
N GLY A 113 -6.32 10.15 -5.70
CA GLY A 113 -7.19 9.47 -4.75
C GLY A 113 -6.68 9.51 -3.32
N ALA A 114 -7.00 8.49 -2.55
CA ALA A 114 -6.73 8.43 -1.12
C ALA A 114 -6.29 7.03 -0.67
N ILE A 115 -5.52 6.99 0.40
CA ILE A 115 -5.03 5.74 0.98
C ILE A 115 -5.17 5.75 2.50
N VAL A 116 -5.48 4.59 3.04
CA VAL A 116 -5.32 4.29 4.46
C VAL A 116 -4.35 3.12 4.57
N GLN A 117 -3.28 3.29 5.34
CA GLN A 117 -2.28 2.23 5.54
C GLN A 117 -1.96 2.01 7.02
N ILE A 118 -1.72 0.76 7.35
CA ILE A 118 -1.30 0.31 8.69
C ILE A 118 -0.04 -0.52 8.51
N GLY A 119 1.09 0.00 8.94
CA GLY A 119 2.37 -0.70 8.93
C GLY A 119 2.73 -1.25 10.31
N GLY A 120 3.30 -2.44 10.38
CA GLY A 120 3.75 -3.03 11.64
C GLY A 120 4.94 -2.30 12.28
N LEU A 121 5.82 -1.73 11.48
CA LEU A 121 6.93 -0.90 11.93
C LEU A 121 6.83 0.51 11.37
N GLY A 122 6.67 0.67 10.07
CA GLY A 122 6.69 1.96 9.40
C GLY A 122 5.76 2.06 8.21
N CYS A 123 5.48 3.29 7.80
CA CYS A 123 4.73 3.61 6.60
C CYS A 123 5.40 4.77 5.88
N SER A 124 5.51 4.69 4.56
CA SER A 124 5.96 5.78 3.69
C SER A 124 4.91 6.07 2.63
N VAL A 125 4.64 7.35 2.41
CA VAL A 125 3.72 7.79 1.34
C VAL A 125 4.30 8.98 0.60
N THR A 126 4.25 8.89 -0.71
CA THR A 126 4.59 9.99 -1.61
C THR A 126 3.35 10.49 -2.32
N ASP A 127 3.09 11.79 -2.24
CA ASP A 127 2.00 12.56 -2.85
C ASP A 127 0.59 12.16 -2.37
N GLY A 128 -0.42 12.92 -2.79
CA GLY A 128 -1.84 12.62 -2.59
C GLY A 128 -2.37 12.80 -1.17
N PHE A 129 -3.43 12.06 -0.84
CA PHE A 129 -4.05 12.05 0.48
C PHE A 129 -3.82 10.70 1.16
N ALA A 130 -3.31 10.72 2.40
CA ALA A 130 -3.05 9.49 3.13
C ALA A 130 -3.36 9.60 4.63
N VAL A 131 -3.81 8.48 5.19
CA VAL A 131 -3.80 8.25 6.64
C VAL A 131 -2.90 7.05 6.90
N SER A 132 -1.81 7.30 7.64
CA SER A 132 -0.78 6.29 7.94
C SER A 132 -0.71 6.04 9.43
N ILE A 133 -0.72 4.77 9.82
CA ILE A 133 -0.60 4.33 11.21
C ILE A 133 0.54 3.34 11.30
N ALA A 134 1.58 3.66 12.08
CA ALA A 134 2.69 2.75 12.33
C ALA A 134 3.35 3.03 13.69
N PRO A 135 3.63 2.01 14.50
CA PRO A 135 4.12 2.24 15.87
C PRO A 135 5.51 2.89 15.92
N VAL A 136 6.38 2.67 14.93
CA VAL A 136 7.73 3.24 14.96
C VAL A 136 7.80 4.55 14.19
N ALA A 137 7.52 4.55 12.89
CA ALA A 137 7.67 5.75 12.08
C ALA A 137 6.68 5.85 10.92
N THR A 138 6.30 7.08 10.60
CA THR A 138 5.58 7.40 9.36
C THR A 138 6.32 8.50 8.61
N LEU A 139 6.42 8.37 7.28
CA LEU A 139 7.03 9.34 6.40
C LEU A 139 6.02 9.76 5.32
N HIS A 140 5.76 11.04 5.22
CA HIS A 140 4.95 11.64 4.16
C HIS A 140 5.78 12.62 3.34
N GLU A 141 5.71 12.50 2.01
CA GLU A 141 6.34 13.42 1.08
C GLU A 141 5.29 14.08 0.19
N GLY A 142 5.10 15.39 0.31
CA GLY A 142 4.09 16.12 -0.47
C GLY A 142 2.65 15.67 -0.19
N THR A 143 2.41 14.99 0.92
CA THR A 143 1.16 14.31 1.24
C THR A 143 0.31 15.13 2.20
N THR A 144 -0.99 15.14 1.97
CA THR A 144 -1.98 15.69 2.91
C THR A 144 -2.67 14.55 3.64
N GLY A 145 -3.01 14.73 4.92
CA GLY A 145 -3.78 13.74 5.68
C GLY A 145 -3.31 13.52 7.10
N GLY A 146 -3.23 12.28 7.56
CA GLY A 146 -2.93 11.93 8.94
C GLY A 146 -1.75 10.99 9.10
N GLN A 147 -0.93 11.24 10.12
CA GLN A 147 0.17 10.38 10.54
C GLN A 147 0.01 10.06 12.03
N ILE A 148 -0.01 8.79 12.37
CA ILE A 148 -0.06 8.31 13.77
C ILE A 148 1.08 7.32 13.96
N GLY A 149 2.10 7.73 14.74
CA GLY A 149 3.29 6.90 14.92
C GLY A 149 4.17 7.36 16.07
N GLY A 150 5.22 6.60 16.36
CA GLY A 150 6.24 7.03 17.34
C GLY A 150 6.93 8.30 16.85
N VAL A 151 7.40 8.26 15.61
CA VAL A 151 8.03 9.41 14.96
C VAL A 151 7.33 9.67 13.62
N ASN A 152 6.88 10.89 13.40
CA ASN A 152 6.21 11.30 12.19
C ASN A 152 7.06 12.35 11.45
N PHE A 153 7.35 12.08 10.17
CA PHE A 153 8.07 12.98 9.29
C PHE A 153 7.17 13.43 8.14
N SER A 154 7.19 14.72 7.83
CA SER A 154 6.58 15.28 6.63
C SER A 154 7.61 16.09 5.86
N GLU A 155 7.86 15.70 4.62
CA GLU A 155 8.77 16.38 3.71
C GLU A 155 8.05 16.96 2.50
N ARG A 156 8.64 17.95 1.85
CA ARG A 156 8.12 18.60 0.64
C ARG A 156 6.72 19.22 0.79
N GLY A 157 6.42 19.77 1.96
CA GLY A 157 5.13 20.41 2.21
C GLY A 157 4.02 19.40 2.52
N GLY A 158 2.80 19.69 2.08
CA GLY A 158 1.61 18.92 2.45
C GLY A 158 0.93 19.47 3.69
N GLY A 159 0.24 18.64 4.44
CA GLY A 159 -0.45 19.10 5.65
C GLY A 159 -1.31 18.06 6.32
N GLY A 160 -1.92 18.45 7.44
CA GLY A 160 -2.90 17.63 8.13
C GLY A 160 -2.63 17.43 9.61
N LEU A 161 -2.69 16.19 10.08
CA LEU A 161 -2.57 15.83 11.49
C LEU A 161 -1.39 14.88 11.72
N GLN A 162 -0.50 15.24 12.64
CA GLN A 162 0.54 14.32 13.14
C GLN A 162 0.31 14.06 14.64
N ILE A 163 0.20 12.79 15.02
CA ILE A 163 0.08 12.35 16.41
C ILE A 163 1.20 11.35 16.71
N GLY A 164 2.10 11.72 17.63
CA GLY A 164 3.24 10.84 17.95
C GLY A 164 4.09 11.33 19.10
N VAL A 165 5.15 10.61 19.38
CA VAL A 165 6.14 11.06 20.37
C VAL A 165 6.92 12.26 19.79
N CYS A 166 7.43 12.13 18.57
CA CYS A 166 8.13 13.18 17.86
C CYS A 166 7.45 13.45 16.50
N ASN A 167 7.14 14.70 16.25
CA ASN A 167 6.56 15.16 15.00
C ASN A 167 7.47 16.20 14.35
N TYR A 168 7.88 15.95 13.12
CA TYR A 168 8.71 16.82 12.31
C TYR A 168 8.01 17.13 10.99
N ALA A 169 7.94 18.39 10.63
CA ALA A 169 7.44 18.81 9.34
C ALA A 169 8.34 19.87 8.70
N ARG A 170 8.65 19.68 7.42
CA ARG A 170 9.43 20.61 6.63
C ARG A 170 8.62 21.82 6.17
N GLY A 171 9.32 22.85 5.75
CA GLY A 171 8.72 24.10 5.29
C GLY A 171 7.62 23.92 4.26
N GLY A 172 6.58 24.75 4.36
CA GLY A 172 5.37 24.63 3.53
C GLY A 172 4.32 23.64 4.01
N TRP A 173 4.59 22.88 5.08
CA TRP A 173 3.58 22.05 5.72
C TRP A 173 2.61 22.90 6.53
N SER A 174 1.31 22.54 6.49
CA SER A 174 0.26 23.19 7.27
C SER A 174 -0.58 22.16 8.01
N GLY A 175 -0.87 22.40 9.29
CA GLY A 175 -1.68 21.46 10.06
C GLY A 175 -1.41 21.51 11.55
N LEU A 176 -1.75 20.40 12.22
CA LEU A 176 -1.67 20.23 13.66
C LEU A 176 -0.75 19.07 14.03
N GLN A 177 0.18 19.32 14.95
CA GLN A 177 1.06 18.32 15.56
C GLN A 177 0.68 18.13 17.03
N ILE A 178 0.53 16.89 17.47
CA ILE A 178 0.26 16.51 18.86
C ILE A 178 1.30 15.49 19.29
N GLY A 179 2.14 15.83 20.28
CA GLY A 179 3.22 14.93 20.73
C GLY A 179 4.15 15.57 21.76
N PHE A 180 5.10 14.81 22.26
CA PHE A 180 6.06 15.34 23.25
C PHE A 180 7.00 16.37 22.60
N VAL A 181 7.39 16.15 21.35
CA VAL A 181 8.24 17.07 20.59
C VAL A 181 7.59 17.33 19.25
N ASN A 182 7.27 18.59 18.99
CA ASN A 182 6.63 19.00 17.75
C ASN A 182 7.46 20.12 17.13
N TYR A 183 7.87 19.93 15.86
CA TYR A 183 8.65 20.92 15.12
C TYR A 183 8.13 21.06 13.69
N ILE A 184 7.82 22.28 13.33
CA ILE A 184 7.54 22.70 11.95
C ILE A 184 8.67 23.63 11.54
N GLU A 185 9.34 23.34 10.44
CA GLU A 185 10.47 24.13 9.94
C GLU A 185 10.09 25.61 9.79
N GLY A 186 10.92 26.47 10.38
CA GLY A 186 10.65 27.92 10.46
C GLY A 186 9.72 28.32 11.61
N SER A 187 9.40 27.43 12.52
CA SER A 187 8.62 27.65 13.73
C SER A 187 9.42 27.25 14.98
N TRP A 188 8.82 27.41 16.15
CA TRP A 188 9.40 26.98 17.42
C TRP A 188 9.20 25.48 17.64
N ILE A 189 10.10 24.86 18.38
CA ILE A 189 9.86 23.52 18.94
C ILE A 189 8.90 23.67 20.11
N LEU A 190 7.74 23.07 20.02
CA LEU A 190 6.72 23.15 21.06
C LEU A 190 6.39 21.76 21.61
N PRO A 191 6.31 21.60 22.92
CA PRO A 191 5.77 20.38 23.52
C PRO A 191 4.24 20.37 23.44
N LEU A 192 3.66 19.17 23.44
CA LEU A 192 2.25 18.84 23.44
C LEU A 192 1.53 19.19 22.16
N VAL A 193 1.53 20.45 21.72
CA VAL A 193 0.79 20.89 20.53
C VAL A 193 1.59 21.94 19.77
N ASN A 194 1.64 21.80 18.44
CA ASN A 194 2.16 22.79 17.51
C ASN A 194 1.25 22.85 16.29
N TRP A 195 1.12 24.02 15.66
CA TRP A 195 0.27 24.20 14.49
C TRP A 195 0.79 25.28 13.55
N ARG A 196 0.41 25.17 12.29
CA ARG A 196 0.63 26.16 11.25
C ARG A 196 -0.49 26.08 10.22
N PHE A 197 -1.12 27.19 9.91
CA PHE A 197 -2.19 27.30 8.90
C PHE A 197 -1.88 28.40 7.89
#